data_e047c39ea347450bea8149fe0bcac769
#
_entry.id   e047c39ea347450bea8149fe0bcac769
#
_cell.length_a   1.000
_cell.length_b   1.000
_cell.length_c   1.000
_cell.angle_alpha   90.00
_cell.angle_beta   90.00
_cell.angle_gamma   90.00
#
_symmetry.space_group_name_H-M   'P 1'
#
loop_
_entity.id
_entity.type
_entity.pdbx_description
1 polymer ?
#
loop_
_entity_poly.entity_id
_entity_poly.type
_entity_poly.pdbx_seq_one_letter_code
_entity_poly.pdbx_strand_id
1 'polypeptide(L)'
;MTVDDVEQLLKETEHNGYPVVVSRESQYLVGFVLRRDLNLAIANAKRMVDGICGQSLVLFTSGTPTQQTLGPPPLKLKKILDMAPITITDQTPMETIVDMFRKLGLRQTLVTHNGRLLGVITKKDVLRHVKQMDNEDPNSVLFN
;
A
#
# COMPACT_ATOMS: atom_id res chain seq x y z
N MET A 1 -14.08 -5.85 -4.64
CA MET A 1 -13.98 -5.15 -3.34
C MET A 1 -14.99 -4.00 -3.34
N THR A 2 -15.75 -3.90 -2.29
CA THR A 2 -16.76 -2.85 -2.13
C THR A 2 -16.26 -1.75 -1.18
N VAL A 3 -17.00 -0.64 -1.11
CA VAL A 3 -16.71 0.42 -0.15
C VAL A 3 -16.75 -0.12 1.29
N ASP A 4 -17.73 -0.99 1.61
CA ASP A 4 -17.80 -1.62 2.93
C ASP A 4 -16.55 -2.45 3.24
N ASP A 5 -16.03 -3.19 2.27
CA ASP A 5 -14.81 -3.97 2.44
C ASP A 5 -13.61 -3.07 2.77
N VAL A 6 -13.49 -1.94 2.07
CA VAL A 6 -12.41 -0.98 2.30
C VAL A 6 -12.56 -0.32 3.67
N GLU A 7 -13.77 0.09 4.04
CA GLU A 7 -14.02 0.69 5.36
C GLU A 7 -13.71 -0.30 6.49
N GLN A 8 -14.06 -1.56 6.30
CA GLN A 8 -13.74 -2.61 7.27
C GLN A 8 -12.23 -2.79 7.41
N LEU A 9 -11.50 -2.81 6.29
CA LEU A 9 -10.05 -2.88 6.30
C LEU A 9 -9.43 -1.69 7.04
N LEU A 10 -9.94 -0.48 6.82
CA LEU A 10 -9.47 0.73 7.49
C LEU A 10 -9.72 0.70 9.00
N LYS A 11 -10.79 0.04 9.45
CA LYS A 11 -11.09 -0.14 10.87
C LYS A 11 -10.20 -1.19 11.53
N GLU A 12 -9.89 -2.27 10.82
CA GLU A 12 -9.14 -3.40 11.35
C GLU A 12 -7.63 -3.19 11.36
N THR A 13 -7.13 -2.22 10.59
CA THR A 13 -5.70 -1.99 10.44
C THR A 13 -5.36 -0.53 10.73
N GLU A 14 -4.08 -0.28 11.08
CA GLU A 14 -3.57 1.06 11.35
C GLU A 14 -2.46 1.46 10.36
N HIS A 15 -2.37 0.78 9.23
CA HIS A 15 -1.34 1.07 8.23
C HIS A 15 -1.52 2.46 7.61
N ASN A 16 -0.41 3.12 7.31
CA ASN A 16 -0.44 4.42 6.64
C ASN A 16 -0.91 4.34 5.19
N GLY A 17 -0.79 3.18 4.59
CA GLY A 17 -1.20 2.95 3.22
C GLY A 17 -1.22 1.47 2.89
N TYR A 18 -1.70 1.18 1.69
CA TYR A 18 -1.94 -0.18 1.24
C TYR A 18 -1.47 -0.37 -0.18
N PRO A 19 -0.78 -1.49 -0.47
CA PRO A 19 -0.50 -1.84 -1.86
C PRO A 19 -1.78 -2.29 -2.56
N VAL A 20 -1.89 -1.96 -3.82
CA VAL A 20 -3.00 -2.39 -4.68
C VAL A 20 -2.43 -3.38 -5.69
N VAL A 21 -3.05 -4.55 -5.77
CA VAL A 21 -2.64 -5.62 -6.67
C VAL A 21 -3.77 -5.95 -7.65
N VAL A 22 -3.40 -6.55 -8.79
CA VAL A 22 -4.37 -6.90 -9.83
C VAL A 22 -5.41 -7.89 -9.29
N SER A 23 -4.94 -8.93 -8.60
CA SER A 23 -5.82 -9.94 -8.01
C SER A 23 -5.11 -10.64 -6.86
N ARG A 24 -5.90 -11.30 -6.03
CA ARG A 24 -5.37 -12.08 -4.91
C ARG A 24 -4.48 -13.23 -5.39
N GLU A 25 -4.82 -13.82 -6.53
CA GLU A 25 -4.05 -14.95 -7.07
C GLU A 25 -2.74 -14.50 -7.71
N SER A 26 -2.76 -13.44 -8.52
CA SER A 26 -1.57 -13.01 -9.24
C SER A 26 -0.62 -12.17 -8.40
N GLN A 27 -1.14 -11.36 -7.49
CA GLN A 27 -0.39 -10.43 -6.64
C GLN A 27 0.47 -9.44 -7.43
N TYR A 28 0.20 -9.22 -8.73
CA TYR A 28 0.92 -8.20 -9.49
C TYR A 28 0.58 -6.82 -8.97
N LEU A 29 1.63 -6.06 -8.65
CA LEU A 29 1.48 -4.73 -8.06
C LEU A 29 0.98 -3.73 -9.10
N VAL A 30 -0.11 -3.03 -8.78
CA VAL A 30 -0.66 -1.93 -9.57
C VAL A 30 -0.14 -0.60 -9.04
N GLY A 31 -0.12 -0.42 -7.73
CA GLY A 31 0.30 0.82 -7.12
C GLY A 31 0.13 0.80 -5.60
N PHE A 32 0.18 1.99 -5.02
CA PHE A 32 0.07 2.17 -3.57
C PHE A 32 -0.89 3.31 -3.27
N VAL A 33 -1.71 3.15 -2.24
CA VAL A 33 -2.69 4.16 -1.85
C VAL A 33 -2.53 4.48 -0.38
N LEU A 34 -2.58 5.79 -0.04
CA LEU A 34 -2.48 6.23 1.34
C LEU A 34 -3.83 6.11 2.06
N ARG A 35 -3.79 5.70 3.32
CA ARG A 35 -4.97 5.63 4.19
C ARG A 35 -5.73 6.95 4.21
N ARG A 36 -5.01 8.04 4.39
CA ARG A 36 -5.60 9.39 4.43
C ARG A 36 -6.40 9.69 3.17
N ASP A 37 -5.83 9.37 2.01
CA ASP A 37 -6.48 9.62 0.74
C ASP A 37 -7.70 8.73 0.53
N LEU A 38 -7.63 7.47 0.96
CA LEU A 38 -8.78 6.55 0.94
C LEU A 38 -9.94 7.08 1.78
N ASN A 39 -9.66 7.46 3.02
CA ASN A 39 -10.69 7.99 3.91
C ASN A 39 -11.37 9.23 3.33
N LEU A 40 -10.56 10.15 2.80
CA LEU A 40 -11.06 11.40 2.22
C LEU A 40 -11.87 11.12 0.96
N ALA A 41 -11.40 10.25 0.08
CA ALA A 41 -12.09 9.93 -1.17
C ALA A 41 -13.44 9.27 -0.90
N ILE A 42 -13.52 8.34 0.05
CA ILE A 42 -14.76 7.67 0.41
C ILE A 42 -15.74 8.69 1.02
N ALA A 43 -15.28 9.53 1.95
CA ALA A 43 -16.13 10.53 2.58
C ALA A 43 -16.68 11.51 1.55
N ASN A 44 -15.84 12.00 0.63
CA ASN A 44 -16.26 12.91 -0.41
C ASN A 44 -17.25 12.27 -1.39
N ALA A 45 -17.01 11.02 -1.76
CA ALA A 45 -17.88 10.29 -2.68
C ALA A 45 -19.27 10.09 -2.09
N LYS A 46 -19.37 9.75 -0.82
CA LYS A 46 -20.66 9.56 -0.14
C LYS A 46 -21.48 10.85 -0.06
N ARG A 47 -20.80 11.99 0.02
CA ARG A 47 -21.49 13.30 0.08
C ARG A 47 -21.84 13.85 -1.29
N MET A 48 -20.99 13.64 -2.29
CA MET A 48 -21.06 14.37 -3.57
C MET A 48 -21.58 13.55 -4.74
N VAL A 49 -21.57 12.22 -4.64
CA VAL A 49 -21.98 11.34 -5.73
C VAL A 49 -23.23 10.57 -5.31
N ASP A 50 -24.34 10.85 -6.01
CA ASP A 50 -25.58 10.12 -5.75
C ASP A 50 -25.41 8.65 -6.09
N GLY A 51 -25.90 7.80 -5.21
CA GLY A 51 -25.90 6.35 -5.41
C GLY A 51 -24.66 5.63 -4.90
N ILE A 52 -23.61 6.34 -4.51
CA ILE A 52 -22.47 5.71 -3.84
C ILE A 52 -22.88 5.25 -2.45
N CYS A 53 -22.70 3.98 -2.18
CA CYS A 53 -23.05 3.36 -0.89
C CYS A 53 -22.02 2.29 -0.53
N GLY A 54 -22.24 1.62 0.61
CA GLY A 54 -21.33 0.58 1.07
C GLY A 54 -21.15 -0.58 0.11
N GLN A 55 -22.13 -0.84 -0.74
CA GLN A 55 -22.08 -1.91 -1.73
C GLN A 55 -21.47 -1.50 -3.08
N SER A 56 -21.12 -0.23 -3.24
CA SER A 56 -20.45 0.26 -4.46
C SER A 56 -19.10 -0.40 -4.62
N LEU A 57 -18.78 -0.84 -5.85
CA LEU A 57 -17.48 -1.41 -6.15
C LEU A 57 -16.41 -0.32 -6.16
N VAL A 58 -15.23 -0.67 -5.69
CA VAL A 58 -14.06 0.22 -5.69
C VAL A 58 -13.16 -0.16 -6.86
N LEU A 59 -12.85 0.80 -7.72
CA LEU A 59 -12.02 0.59 -8.90
C LEU A 59 -10.77 1.46 -8.82
N PHE A 60 -9.60 0.84 -8.97
CA PHE A 60 -8.31 1.53 -9.00
C PHE A 60 -7.73 1.68 -10.41
N THR A 61 -8.37 1.09 -11.40
CA THR A 61 -7.92 1.16 -12.79
C THR A 61 -8.97 1.85 -13.66
N SER A 62 -8.54 2.33 -14.82
CA SER A 62 -9.43 3.05 -15.73
C SER A 62 -10.35 2.14 -16.56
N GLY A 63 -10.31 0.83 -16.33
CA GLY A 63 -11.21 -0.09 -17.00
C GLY A 63 -12.64 0.14 -16.56
N THR A 64 -13.51 0.54 -17.49
CA THR A 64 -14.94 0.55 -17.22
C THR A 64 -15.45 -0.88 -17.26
N PRO A 65 -16.26 -1.30 -16.26
CA PRO A 65 -16.92 -2.59 -16.39
C PRO A 65 -17.77 -2.56 -17.67
N THR A 66 -17.55 -3.53 -18.53
CA THR A 66 -18.26 -3.63 -19.81
C THR A 66 -19.72 -4.02 -19.63
N GLN A 67 -20.15 -4.30 -18.42
CA GLN A 67 -21.53 -4.62 -18.11
C GLN A 67 -22.12 -3.50 -17.29
N GLN A 68 -23.17 -2.91 -17.82
CA GLN A 68 -24.03 -2.03 -17.04
C GLN A 68 -24.72 -2.89 -15.99
N THR A 69 -24.17 -2.87 -14.78
CA THR A 69 -24.82 -3.52 -13.67
C THR A 69 -25.94 -2.62 -13.16
N LEU A 70 -27.08 -3.24 -12.89
CA LEU A 70 -28.22 -2.58 -12.22
C LEU A 70 -27.90 -2.32 -10.74
N GLY A 71 -26.70 -1.93 -10.44
CA GLY A 71 -26.26 -1.71 -9.08
C GLY A 71 -25.83 -0.26 -8.85
N PRO A 72 -25.35 0.05 -7.65
CA PRO A 72 -24.82 1.38 -7.36
C PRO A 72 -23.62 1.68 -8.25
N PRO A 73 -23.38 2.95 -8.57
CA PRO A 73 -22.23 3.32 -9.40
C PRO A 73 -20.93 2.96 -8.67
N PRO A 74 -19.86 2.58 -9.42
CA PRO A 74 -18.59 2.28 -8.80
C PRO A 74 -17.86 3.54 -8.32
N LEU A 75 -17.07 3.40 -7.27
CA LEU A 75 -16.17 4.44 -6.79
C LEU A 75 -14.83 4.29 -7.49
N LYS A 76 -14.45 5.28 -8.28
CA LYS A 76 -13.19 5.29 -9.03
C LYS A 76 -12.11 5.99 -8.22
N LEU A 77 -11.04 5.28 -7.87
CA LEU A 77 -9.97 5.77 -7.01
C LEU A 77 -8.61 5.89 -7.72
N LYS A 78 -8.59 5.87 -9.05
CA LYS A 78 -7.34 5.96 -9.81
C LYS A 78 -6.54 7.23 -9.48
N LYS A 79 -7.22 8.34 -9.19
CA LYS A 79 -6.56 9.62 -8.93
C LYS A 79 -5.69 9.62 -7.66
N ILE A 80 -6.04 8.80 -6.67
CA ILE A 80 -5.29 8.72 -5.41
C ILE A 80 -4.28 7.58 -5.41
N LEU A 81 -4.22 6.81 -6.48
CA LEU A 81 -3.30 5.70 -6.60
C LEU A 81 -1.93 6.17 -7.09
N ASP A 82 -0.89 5.90 -6.31
CA ASP A 82 0.49 6.10 -6.76
C ASP A 82 0.89 4.89 -7.61
N MET A 83 1.02 5.08 -8.91
CA MET A 83 1.34 4.02 -9.85
C MET A 83 2.84 3.75 -9.97
N ALA A 84 3.67 4.55 -9.31
CA ALA A 84 5.13 4.40 -9.33
C ALA A 84 5.69 4.48 -7.91
N PRO A 85 5.21 3.64 -6.97
CA PRO A 85 5.75 3.65 -5.61
C PRO A 85 7.19 3.17 -5.60
N ILE A 86 7.94 3.56 -4.58
CA ILE A 86 9.30 3.05 -4.40
C ILE A 86 9.22 1.58 -4.02
N THR A 87 9.86 0.75 -4.82
CA THR A 87 9.90 -0.70 -4.61
C THR A 87 11.34 -1.18 -4.52
N ILE A 88 11.50 -2.30 -3.84
CA ILE A 88 12.73 -3.08 -3.80
C ILE A 88 12.38 -4.51 -4.20
N THR A 89 13.39 -5.30 -4.46
CA THR A 89 13.17 -6.72 -4.74
C THR A 89 13.60 -7.57 -3.55
N ASP A 90 13.23 -8.85 -3.57
CA ASP A 90 13.67 -9.82 -2.57
C ASP A 90 15.18 -10.06 -2.61
N GLN A 91 15.85 -9.60 -3.67
CA GLN A 91 17.31 -9.72 -3.79
C GLN A 91 18.05 -8.46 -3.32
N THR A 92 17.35 -7.40 -2.97
CA THR A 92 17.97 -6.17 -2.49
C THR A 92 18.61 -6.40 -1.13
N PRO A 93 19.91 -6.11 -0.95
CA PRO A 93 20.56 -6.29 0.35
C PRO A 93 19.94 -5.37 1.42
N MET A 94 19.88 -5.88 2.64
CA MET A 94 19.31 -5.12 3.76
C MET A 94 20.05 -3.80 4.01
N GLU A 95 21.35 -3.81 3.81
CA GLU A 95 22.21 -2.63 3.92
C GLU A 95 21.76 -1.51 2.98
N THR A 96 21.42 -1.87 1.73
CA THR A 96 20.88 -0.93 0.75
C THR A 96 19.52 -0.41 1.19
N ILE A 97 18.68 -1.26 1.73
CA ILE A 97 17.34 -0.87 2.22
C ILE A 97 17.46 0.15 3.35
N VAL A 98 18.35 -0.08 4.30
CA VAL A 98 18.60 0.84 5.41
C VAL A 98 19.04 2.21 4.88
N ASP A 99 19.96 2.23 3.91
CA ASP A 99 20.42 3.46 3.30
C ASP A 99 19.31 4.21 2.58
N MET A 100 18.44 3.49 1.86
CA MET A 100 17.28 4.09 1.18
C MET A 100 16.34 4.77 2.17
N PHE A 101 16.03 4.11 3.28
CA PHE A 101 15.17 4.70 4.31
C PHE A 101 15.78 5.97 4.90
N ARG A 102 17.09 5.97 5.16
CA ARG A 102 17.79 7.14 5.69
C ARG A 102 17.85 8.30 4.71
N LYS A 103 18.25 8.02 3.47
CA LYS A 103 18.48 9.06 2.45
C LYS A 103 17.19 9.64 1.90
N LEU A 104 16.15 8.83 1.76
CA LEU A 104 14.89 9.22 1.14
C LEU A 104 13.81 9.55 2.17
N GLY A 105 14.05 9.31 3.46
CA GLY A 105 13.07 9.56 4.49
C GLY A 105 11.82 8.71 4.34
N LEU A 106 11.98 7.45 3.93
CA LEU A 106 10.84 6.58 3.66
C LEU A 106 10.11 6.17 4.93
N ARG A 107 8.80 6.02 4.82
CA ARG A 107 7.97 5.41 5.86
C ARG A 107 7.75 3.93 5.59
N GLN A 108 7.69 3.55 4.33
CA GLN A 108 7.53 2.16 3.89
C GLN A 108 8.08 2.00 2.48
N THR A 109 8.38 0.76 2.12
CA THR A 109 8.69 0.39 0.75
C THR A 109 8.08 -0.98 0.46
N LEU A 110 7.75 -1.22 -0.80
CA LEU A 110 7.14 -2.48 -1.22
C LEU A 110 8.22 -3.43 -1.72
N VAL A 111 8.10 -4.69 -1.33
CA VAL A 111 9.01 -5.74 -1.77
C VAL A 111 8.33 -6.53 -2.88
N THR A 112 8.98 -6.63 -4.03
CA THR A 112 8.44 -7.35 -5.18
C THR A 112 9.42 -8.39 -5.70
N HIS A 113 8.87 -9.35 -6.43
CA HIS A 113 9.63 -10.31 -7.22
C HIS A 113 8.95 -10.47 -8.56
N ASN A 114 9.63 -10.09 -9.64
CA ASN A 114 9.08 -10.10 -10.99
C ASN A 114 7.71 -9.38 -11.08
N GLY A 115 7.59 -8.24 -10.41
CA GLY A 115 6.36 -7.45 -10.39
C GLY A 115 5.29 -7.92 -9.40
N ARG A 116 5.48 -9.06 -8.77
CA ARG A 116 4.55 -9.58 -7.76
C ARG A 116 4.89 -9.04 -6.39
N LEU A 117 3.86 -8.62 -5.67
CA LEU A 117 4.03 -8.12 -4.30
C LEU A 117 4.33 -9.29 -3.36
N LEU A 118 5.45 -9.19 -2.62
CA LEU A 118 5.81 -10.13 -1.57
C LEU A 118 5.50 -9.59 -0.18
N GLY A 119 5.61 -8.29 0.02
CA GLY A 119 5.36 -7.70 1.32
C GLY A 119 5.67 -6.22 1.36
N VAL A 120 5.62 -5.67 2.55
CA VAL A 120 5.90 -4.27 2.84
C VAL A 120 6.91 -4.19 3.96
N ILE A 121 7.92 -3.35 3.79
CA ILE A 121 8.88 -3.03 4.86
C ILE A 121 8.57 -1.62 5.35
N THR A 122 8.39 -1.47 6.66
CA THR A 122 8.12 -0.18 7.28
C THR A 122 9.35 0.38 7.95
N LYS A 123 9.31 1.67 8.28
CA LYS A 123 10.38 2.31 9.05
C LYS A 123 10.61 1.61 10.39
N LYS A 124 9.54 1.14 11.05
CA LYS A 124 9.66 0.38 12.31
C LYS A 124 10.45 -0.91 12.11
N ASP A 125 10.23 -1.62 11.01
CA ASP A 125 10.95 -2.85 10.70
C ASP A 125 12.45 -2.58 10.53
N VAL A 126 12.79 -1.51 9.80
CA VAL A 126 14.18 -1.11 9.57
C VAL A 126 14.86 -0.72 10.89
N LEU A 127 14.20 0.09 11.71
CA LEU A 127 14.74 0.50 13.00
C LEU A 127 14.94 -0.69 13.94
N ARG A 128 14.02 -1.64 13.93
CA ARG A 128 14.15 -2.88 14.72
C ARG A 128 15.34 -3.70 14.24
N HIS A 129 15.53 -3.82 12.94
CA HIS A 129 16.67 -4.55 12.36
C HIS A 129 18.00 -3.90 12.77
N VAL A 130 18.13 -2.59 12.63
CA VAL A 130 19.35 -1.85 13.02
C VAL A 130 19.66 -2.06 14.49
N LYS A 131 18.65 -1.94 15.36
CA LYS A 131 18.81 -2.16 16.80
C LYS A 131 19.23 -3.59 17.12
N GLN A 132 18.65 -4.56 16.44
CA GLN A 132 18.99 -5.98 16.63
C GLN A 132 20.43 -6.25 16.22
N MET A 133 20.88 -5.72 15.10
CA MET A 133 22.26 -5.85 14.64
C MET A 133 23.25 -5.26 15.63
N ASP A 134 22.96 -4.08 16.19
CA ASP A 134 23.79 -3.44 17.19
C ASP A 134 23.89 -4.28 18.47
N ASN A 135 22.81 -4.96 18.85
CA ASN A 135 22.77 -5.82 20.04
C ASN A 135 23.46 -7.17 19.81
N GLU A 136 23.39 -7.73 18.61
CA GLU A 136 23.95 -9.05 18.29
C GLU A 136 25.45 -9.02 18.01
N ASP A 137 25.98 -7.87 17.62
CA ASP A 137 27.40 -7.71 17.34
C ASP A 137 27.96 -6.53 18.12
N PRO A 138 28.29 -6.74 19.41
CA PRO A 138 28.88 -5.69 20.21
C PRO A 138 30.22 -5.19 19.68
N ASN A 139 30.93 -6.00 18.91
CA ASN A 139 32.20 -5.58 18.30
C ASN A 139 31.98 -4.56 17.19
N SER A 140 30.88 -4.66 16.43
CA SER A 140 30.56 -3.64 15.41
C SER A 140 30.25 -2.28 16.04
N VAL A 141 29.66 -2.28 17.22
CA VAL A 141 29.41 -1.04 17.97
C VAL A 141 30.72 -0.41 18.46
N LEU A 142 31.67 -1.23 18.88
CA LEU A 142 32.98 -0.76 19.37
C LEU A 142 33.85 -0.15 18.30
N PHE A 143 33.70 -0.61 17.05
CA PHE A 143 34.51 -0.16 15.92
C PHE A 143 33.85 0.93 15.06
N ASN A 144 32.63 1.25 15.35
CA ASN A 144 31.87 2.33 14.71
C ASN A 144 31.93 3.58 15.61
#